data_fe1b1d90494b05e42f87df707249e30e
#
_entry.id   fe1b1d90494b05e42f87df707249e30e
#
_cell.length_a   1.000
_cell.length_b   1.000
_cell.length_c   1.000
_cell.angle_alpha   90.00
_cell.angle_beta   90.00
_cell.angle_gamma   90.00
#
_symmetry.space_group_name_H-M   'P 1'
#
loop_
_entity.id
_entity.type
_entity.pdbx_description
1 polymer ?
#
loop_
_entity_poly.entity_id
_entity_poly.type
_entity_poly.pdbx_seq_one_letter_code
_entity_poly.pdbx_strand_id
1 'polypeptide(L)'
;MPSRSPSPSGSSADSSDPSADSSASRDAVVVALRAAGCVFAEDEADLILATARTPAERDAMVARRVEGLPLELVVGWAEFHGVRVTVEPGVFVPRRRTEFLVDQALAHAPHASVVVDLCCGSGAVGAALAASLGPVELHAADIDPVAVRCARRNLAAHGGHAHQGDLFDALPAGLRGRVGILAANVPYVPTGEVPLLPAEARDHEPLTALDGGGDGLDVLRRVAAGAPDWLAPGGILLVETGERQAPAAVEVFARAGLTPRLAVDDELFAHVVTGFAVR
;
A
#
# COMPACT_ATOMS: atom_id res chain seq x y z
N MET A 1 49.11 33.69 63.03
CA MET A 1 49.22 33.61 61.59
C MET A 1 48.36 32.48 61.18
N PRO A 2 47.10 32.71 60.63
CA PRO A 2 46.28 31.63 60.09
C PRO A 2 46.51 31.44 58.60
N SER A 3 46.68 30.20 58.18
CA SER A 3 46.87 29.71 56.84
C SER A 3 45.55 29.84 56.00
N ARG A 4 45.68 30.40 54.82
CA ARG A 4 44.60 30.47 53.83
C ARG A 4 44.55 29.15 53.05
N SER A 5 43.36 28.53 53.03
CA SER A 5 43.02 27.45 52.11
C SER A 5 42.55 28.02 50.75
N PRO A 6 42.88 27.38 49.60
CA PRO A 6 42.35 27.80 48.30
C PRO A 6 40.94 27.19 48.07
N SER A 7 40.07 28.03 47.50
CA SER A 7 38.72 27.64 47.05
C SER A 7 38.77 26.74 45.81
N PRO A 8 37.84 25.79 45.63
CA PRO A 8 37.76 24.99 44.43
C PRO A 8 37.12 25.77 43.28
N SER A 9 37.76 25.71 42.12
CA SER A 9 37.28 26.23 40.85
C SER A 9 36.02 25.44 40.42
N GLY A 10 34.97 26.23 40.11
CA GLY A 10 33.71 25.72 39.61
C GLY A 10 33.90 25.03 38.25
N SER A 11 33.45 23.78 38.21
CA SER A 11 33.20 23.04 36.98
C SER A 11 31.93 23.59 36.31
N SER A 12 32.10 24.26 35.18
CA SER A 12 30.99 24.57 34.28
C SER A 12 30.50 23.28 33.66
N ALA A 13 29.38 22.76 34.13
CA ALA A 13 28.65 21.72 33.45
C ALA A 13 28.12 22.32 32.13
N ASP A 14 28.65 21.80 31.04
CA ASP A 14 28.16 22.07 29.69
C ASP A 14 26.77 21.42 29.57
N SER A 15 25.72 22.23 29.78
CA SER A 15 24.34 21.82 29.54
C SER A 15 24.05 21.99 28.05
N SER A 16 24.48 21.03 27.24
CA SER A 16 24.00 20.95 25.85
C SER A 16 22.50 20.71 25.85
N ASP A 17 21.77 21.68 25.29
CA ASP A 17 20.31 21.66 25.17
C ASP A 17 19.93 20.50 24.23
N PRO A 18 19.19 19.46 24.69
CA PRO A 18 18.80 18.32 23.87
C PRO A 18 17.94 18.72 22.67
N SER A 19 17.31 19.91 22.68
CA SER A 19 16.55 20.43 21.56
C SER A 19 17.42 20.91 20.40
N ALA A 20 18.59 21.47 20.69
CA ALA A 20 19.55 21.95 19.69
C ALA A 20 20.23 20.77 18.95
N ASP A 21 20.55 19.69 19.65
CA ASP A 21 21.14 18.48 19.05
C ASP A 21 20.13 17.74 18.16
N SER A 22 18.84 17.72 18.54
CA SER A 22 17.75 17.17 17.74
C SER A 22 17.51 17.96 16.45
N SER A 23 17.53 19.30 16.50
CA SER A 23 17.36 20.16 15.33
C SER A 23 18.51 20.03 14.34
N ALA A 24 19.75 20.06 14.82
CA ALA A 24 20.94 19.86 13.98
C ALA A 24 20.95 18.48 13.30
N SER A 25 20.46 17.44 14.00
CA SER A 25 20.30 16.11 13.45
C SER A 25 19.25 16.05 12.34
N ARG A 26 18.12 16.72 12.50
CA ARG A 26 17.05 16.83 11.50
C ARG A 26 17.54 17.52 10.22
N ASP A 27 18.18 18.67 10.38
CA ASP A 27 18.70 19.45 9.24
C ASP A 27 19.72 18.66 8.42
N ALA A 28 20.59 17.89 9.08
CA ALA A 28 21.55 17.02 8.41
C ALA A 28 20.84 15.92 7.56
N VAL A 29 19.78 15.31 8.08
CA VAL A 29 18.98 14.32 7.35
C VAL A 29 18.30 14.96 6.14
N VAL A 30 17.66 16.12 6.31
CA VAL A 30 17.01 16.87 5.22
C VAL A 30 18.01 17.20 4.12
N VAL A 31 19.21 17.68 4.47
CA VAL A 31 20.26 17.98 3.48
C VAL A 31 20.67 16.74 2.70
N ALA A 32 20.84 15.60 3.36
CA ALA A 32 21.22 14.35 2.71
C ALA A 32 20.13 13.86 1.73
N LEU A 33 18.85 13.90 2.15
CA LEU A 33 17.73 13.49 1.33
C LEU A 33 17.52 14.41 0.12
N ARG A 34 17.67 15.73 0.29
CA ARG A 34 17.62 16.69 -0.83
C ARG A 34 18.73 16.48 -1.83
N ALA A 35 19.94 16.22 -1.36
CA ALA A 35 21.07 15.94 -2.22
C ALA A 35 20.86 14.66 -3.06
N ALA A 36 20.09 13.69 -2.55
CA ALA A 36 19.67 12.49 -3.26
C ALA A 36 18.44 12.69 -4.18
N GLY A 37 17.85 13.90 -4.22
CA GLY A 37 16.73 14.22 -5.09
C GLY A 37 15.34 13.97 -4.47
N CYS A 38 15.23 13.71 -3.16
CA CYS A 38 13.95 13.56 -2.50
C CYS A 38 13.20 14.92 -2.50
N VAL A 39 12.00 14.92 -3.09
CA VAL A 39 11.18 16.14 -3.24
C VAL A 39 10.59 16.57 -1.90
N PHE A 40 10.18 15.63 -1.06
CA PHE A 40 9.56 15.85 0.25
C PHE A 40 10.54 15.57 1.39
N ALA A 41 11.79 16.04 1.26
CA ALA A 41 12.88 15.71 2.17
C ALA A 41 12.61 16.03 3.65
N GLU A 42 11.84 17.07 3.94
CA GLU A 42 11.44 17.45 5.30
C GLU A 42 10.50 16.42 5.93
N ASP A 43 9.43 16.06 5.22
CA ASP A 43 8.44 15.09 5.68
C ASP A 43 9.06 13.70 5.80
N GLU A 44 9.91 13.32 4.84
CA GLU A 44 10.65 12.06 4.89
C GLU A 44 11.64 12.02 6.08
N ALA A 45 12.33 13.13 6.36
CA ALA A 45 13.23 13.23 7.50
C ALA A 45 12.47 13.07 8.83
N ASP A 46 11.31 13.75 8.96
CA ASP A 46 10.48 13.65 10.15
C ASP A 46 9.98 12.22 10.38
N LEU A 47 9.62 11.52 9.31
CA LEU A 47 9.16 10.15 9.37
C LEU A 47 10.28 9.18 9.77
N ILE A 48 11.47 9.33 9.20
CA ILE A 48 12.66 8.55 9.55
C ILE A 48 13.02 8.78 11.03
N LEU A 49 13.06 10.03 11.48
CA LEU A 49 13.37 10.37 12.85
C LEU A 49 12.34 9.83 13.86
N ALA A 50 11.05 9.87 13.50
CA ALA A 50 9.99 9.32 14.33
C ALA A 50 10.02 7.78 14.39
N THR A 51 10.61 7.13 13.39
CA THR A 51 10.65 5.67 13.29
C THR A 51 11.92 5.08 13.91
N ALA A 52 13.07 5.75 13.74
CA ALA A 52 14.35 5.28 14.24
C ALA A 52 14.41 5.35 15.77
N ARG A 53 14.84 4.24 16.42
CA ARG A 53 14.98 4.14 17.87
C ARG A 53 16.38 4.51 18.37
N THR A 54 17.36 4.50 17.46
CA THR A 54 18.76 4.83 17.75
C THR A 54 19.37 5.67 16.63
N PRO A 55 20.43 6.44 16.90
CA PRO A 55 21.16 7.15 15.86
C PRO A 55 21.68 6.22 14.74
N ALA A 56 22.12 5.02 15.07
CA ALA A 56 22.60 4.04 14.08
C ALA A 56 21.46 3.54 13.17
N GLU A 57 20.25 3.31 13.70
CA GLU A 57 19.08 2.98 12.88
C GLU A 57 18.71 4.13 11.96
N ARG A 58 18.71 5.36 12.45
CA ARG A 58 18.47 6.57 11.63
C ARG A 58 19.46 6.65 10.47
N ASP A 59 20.74 6.54 10.76
CA ASP A 59 21.79 6.67 9.75
C ASP A 59 21.68 5.55 8.69
N ALA A 60 21.33 4.34 9.10
CA ALA A 60 21.06 3.23 8.19
C ALA A 60 19.80 3.47 7.33
N MET A 61 18.74 4.05 7.89
CA MET A 61 17.53 4.42 7.14
C MET A 61 17.84 5.51 6.12
N VAL A 62 18.55 6.56 6.50
CA VAL A 62 18.97 7.64 5.59
C VAL A 62 19.82 7.08 4.45
N ALA A 63 20.80 6.23 4.73
CA ALA A 63 21.64 5.62 3.70
C ALA A 63 20.81 4.84 2.68
N ARG A 64 19.90 3.98 3.13
CA ARG A 64 19.01 3.21 2.26
C ARG A 64 18.10 4.10 1.40
N ARG A 65 17.58 5.20 1.98
CA ARG A 65 16.75 6.15 1.22
C ARG A 65 17.55 6.90 0.16
N VAL A 66 18.75 7.31 0.48
CA VAL A 66 19.70 7.96 -0.45
C VAL A 66 20.10 7.02 -1.60
N GLU A 67 20.17 5.71 -1.35
CA GLU A 67 20.38 4.67 -2.37
C GLU A 67 19.15 4.43 -3.26
N GLY A 68 18.02 5.12 -3.01
CA GLY A 68 16.82 5.08 -3.84
C GLY A 68 15.74 4.10 -3.38
N LEU A 69 15.88 3.48 -2.19
CA LEU A 69 14.83 2.62 -1.67
C LEU A 69 13.57 3.44 -1.34
N PRO A 70 12.35 3.00 -1.70
CA PRO A 70 11.11 3.65 -1.29
C PRO A 70 11.06 3.90 0.22
N LEU A 71 10.54 5.07 0.62
CA LEU A 71 10.50 5.47 2.02
C LEU A 71 9.78 4.45 2.90
N GLU A 72 8.67 3.91 2.42
CA GLU A 72 7.87 2.92 3.12
C GLU A 72 8.67 1.64 3.40
N LEU A 73 9.51 1.22 2.47
CA LEU A 73 10.42 0.08 2.68
C LEU A 73 11.58 0.42 3.63
N VAL A 74 11.96 1.70 3.72
CA VAL A 74 12.96 2.18 4.69
C VAL A 74 12.41 2.13 6.10
N VAL A 75 11.21 2.68 6.32
CA VAL A 75 10.56 2.74 7.63
C VAL A 75 9.84 1.43 8.00
N GLY A 76 9.55 0.57 7.02
CA GLY A 76 8.91 -0.73 7.19
C GLY A 76 7.38 -0.71 7.28
N TRP A 77 6.76 0.42 6.96
CA TRP A 77 5.30 0.57 6.98
C TRP A 77 4.83 1.67 6.03
N ALA A 78 3.56 1.59 5.65
CA ALA A 78 2.85 2.63 4.90
C ALA A 78 1.58 3.01 5.63
N GLU A 79 1.17 4.28 5.51
CA GLU A 79 -0.19 4.71 5.85
C GLU A 79 -1.06 4.56 4.61
N PHE A 80 -2.22 3.93 4.76
CA PHE A 80 -3.14 3.70 3.66
C PHE A 80 -4.58 3.78 4.19
N HIS A 81 -5.35 4.74 3.72
CA HIS A 81 -6.75 4.99 4.11
C HIS A 81 -6.95 4.99 5.64
N GLY A 82 -6.06 5.70 6.36
CA GLY A 82 -6.09 5.80 7.82
C GLY A 82 -5.63 4.55 8.57
N VAL A 83 -5.16 3.51 7.87
CA VAL A 83 -4.62 2.29 8.47
C VAL A 83 -3.11 2.23 8.26
N ARG A 84 -2.37 1.89 9.31
CA ARG A 84 -0.93 1.60 9.20
C ARG A 84 -0.74 0.14 8.83
N VAL A 85 -0.12 -0.11 7.68
CA VAL A 85 0.20 -1.46 7.21
C VAL A 85 1.71 -1.66 7.14
N THR A 86 2.18 -2.83 7.57
CA THR A 86 3.57 -3.24 7.40
C THR A 86 3.85 -3.46 5.92
N VAL A 87 5.01 -3.01 5.45
CA VAL A 87 5.54 -3.33 4.12
C VAL A 87 6.96 -3.89 4.26
N GLU A 88 7.35 -4.74 3.33
CA GLU A 88 8.67 -5.37 3.32
C GLU A 88 9.22 -5.50 1.90
N PRO A 89 10.54 -5.63 1.72
CA PRO A 89 11.14 -5.81 0.40
C PRO A 89 10.49 -6.97 -0.37
N GLY A 90 10.21 -6.72 -1.65
CA GLY A 90 9.53 -7.69 -2.53
C GLY A 90 8.00 -7.64 -2.44
N VAL A 91 7.42 -6.69 -1.70
CA VAL A 91 5.97 -6.45 -1.68
C VAL A 91 5.68 -5.09 -2.32
N PHE A 92 4.62 -5.03 -3.13
CA PHE A 92 4.15 -3.78 -3.71
C PHE A 92 3.76 -2.78 -2.62
N VAL A 93 4.29 -1.56 -2.72
CA VAL A 93 3.99 -0.48 -1.78
C VAL A 93 2.59 0.09 -2.08
N PRO A 94 1.66 0.12 -1.11
CA PRO A 94 0.33 0.70 -1.33
C PRO A 94 0.42 2.15 -1.81
N ARG A 95 -0.36 2.49 -2.84
CA ARG A 95 -0.37 3.84 -3.42
C ARG A 95 -1.57 4.64 -2.93
N ARG A 96 -1.36 5.91 -2.63
CA ARG A 96 -2.43 6.81 -2.17
C ARG A 96 -3.64 6.85 -3.13
N ARG A 97 -3.41 6.80 -4.45
CA ARG A 97 -4.51 6.78 -5.43
C ARG A 97 -5.41 5.54 -5.29
N THR A 98 -4.88 4.42 -4.80
CA THR A 98 -5.65 3.20 -4.56
C THR A 98 -6.64 3.34 -3.39
N GLU A 99 -6.50 4.36 -2.54
CA GLU A 99 -7.48 4.69 -1.49
C GLU A 99 -8.86 4.99 -2.09
N PHE A 100 -8.90 5.59 -3.30
CA PHE A 100 -10.14 5.83 -4.01
C PHE A 100 -10.92 4.54 -4.35
N LEU A 101 -10.23 3.42 -4.55
CA LEU A 101 -10.89 2.11 -4.71
C LEU A 101 -11.63 1.72 -3.42
N VAL A 102 -11.04 1.98 -2.26
CA VAL A 102 -11.70 1.75 -0.95
C VAL A 102 -12.92 2.66 -0.80
N ASP A 103 -12.80 3.95 -1.14
CA ASP A 103 -13.91 4.90 -1.09
C ASP A 103 -15.10 4.45 -1.96
N GLN A 104 -14.81 4.00 -3.19
CA GLN A 104 -15.85 3.49 -4.10
C GLN A 104 -16.50 2.21 -3.56
N ALA A 105 -15.72 1.31 -2.95
CA ALA A 105 -16.25 0.10 -2.33
C ALA A 105 -17.21 0.44 -1.18
N LEU A 106 -16.81 1.34 -0.28
CA LEU A 106 -17.64 1.79 0.85
C LEU A 106 -18.91 2.52 0.40
N ALA A 107 -18.81 3.35 -0.65
CA ALA A 107 -19.96 4.07 -1.20
C ALA A 107 -21.02 3.15 -1.82
N HIS A 108 -20.59 2.03 -2.44
CA HIS A 108 -21.49 1.15 -3.18
C HIS A 108 -21.94 -0.09 -2.40
N ALA A 109 -21.17 -0.55 -1.42
CA ALA A 109 -21.49 -1.73 -0.61
C ALA A 109 -21.19 -1.51 0.90
N PRO A 110 -21.79 -0.50 1.55
CA PRO A 110 -21.51 -0.12 2.95
C PRO A 110 -21.91 -1.18 3.98
N HIS A 111 -22.62 -2.22 3.57
CA HIS A 111 -23.10 -3.30 4.44
C HIS A 111 -22.58 -4.68 4.00
N ALA A 112 -21.51 -4.72 3.21
CA ALA A 112 -20.90 -5.98 2.80
C ALA A 112 -20.42 -6.75 4.03
N SER A 113 -20.75 -8.03 4.11
CA SER A 113 -20.35 -8.92 5.19
C SER A 113 -19.19 -9.84 4.80
N VAL A 114 -18.95 -10.01 3.50
CA VAL A 114 -17.84 -10.80 2.95
C VAL A 114 -17.04 -9.92 2.00
N VAL A 115 -15.76 -9.79 2.29
CA VAL A 115 -14.79 -8.97 1.53
C VAL A 115 -13.67 -9.87 1.03
N VAL A 116 -13.34 -9.73 -0.24
CA VAL A 116 -12.19 -10.39 -0.87
C VAL A 116 -11.29 -9.35 -1.51
N ASP A 117 -9.99 -9.42 -1.20
CA ASP A 117 -8.90 -8.60 -1.77
C ASP A 117 -8.00 -9.51 -2.62
N LEU A 118 -8.14 -9.45 -3.95
CA LEU A 118 -7.31 -10.20 -4.91
C LEU A 118 -6.10 -9.39 -5.36
N CYS A 119 -4.98 -10.08 -5.62
CA CYS A 119 -3.69 -9.45 -5.86
C CYS A 119 -3.34 -8.51 -4.72
N CYS A 120 -3.52 -9.01 -3.50
CA CYS A 120 -3.61 -8.19 -2.29
C CYS A 120 -2.30 -7.51 -1.87
N GLY A 121 -1.14 -7.94 -2.39
CA GLY A 121 0.16 -7.40 -2.01
C GLY A 121 0.37 -7.42 -0.49
N SER A 122 0.45 -6.25 0.12
CA SER A 122 0.52 -6.12 1.58
C SER A 122 -0.81 -6.38 2.30
N GLY A 123 -1.94 -6.51 1.59
CA GLY A 123 -3.28 -6.60 2.16
C GLY A 123 -3.86 -5.25 2.61
N ALA A 124 -3.32 -4.14 2.11
CA ALA A 124 -3.71 -2.80 2.52
C ALA A 124 -5.19 -2.49 2.21
N VAL A 125 -5.67 -2.88 1.02
CA VAL A 125 -7.07 -2.67 0.62
C VAL A 125 -8.00 -3.45 1.53
N GLY A 126 -7.72 -4.74 1.75
CA GLY A 126 -8.51 -5.58 2.66
C GLY A 126 -8.53 -5.05 4.08
N ALA A 127 -7.39 -4.61 4.62
CA ALA A 127 -7.30 -4.03 5.96
C ALA A 127 -8.10 -2.73 6.08
N ALA A 128 -8.01 -1.83 5.10
CA ALA A 128 -8.75 -0.57 5.07
C ALA A 128 -10.27 -0.79 4.99
N LEU A 129 -10.72 -1.72 4.13
CA LEU A 129 -12.13 -2.09 4.03
C LEU A 129 -12.65 -2.67 5.36
N ALA A 130 -11.92 -3.59 5.99
CA ALA A 130 -12.34 -4.17 7.26
C ALA A 130 -12.35 -3.15 8.40
N ALA A 131 -11.38 -2.23 8.45
CA ALA A 131 -11.36 -1.14 9.43
C ALA A 131 -12.59 -0.23 9.30
N SER A 132 -13.03 0.04 8.07
CA SER A 132 -14.15 0.96 7.79
C SER A 132 -15.53 0.29 7.93
N LEU A 133 -15.67 -0.96 7.51
CA LEU A 133 -16.93 -1.70 7.55
C LEU A 133 -17.24 -2.29 8.94
N GLY A 134 -16.22 -2.50 9.78
CA GLY A 134 -16.35 -3.23 11.03
C GLY A 134 -16.24 -4.75 10.85
N PRO A 135 -16.96 -5.57 11.62
CA PRO A 135 -16.84 -7.02 11.54
C PRO A 135 -17.28 -7.57 10.18
N VAL A 136 -16.33 -8.10 9.41
CA VAL A 136 -16.54 -8.75 8.11
C VAL A 136 -15.77 -10.06 8.02
N GLU A 137 -16.26 -10.98 7.20
CA GLU A 137 -15.49 -12.17 6.77
C GLU A 137 -14.51 -11.70 5.68
N LEU A 138 -13.21 -11.55 6.05
CA LEU A 138 -12.18 -10.98 5.19
C LEU A 138 -11.25 -12.06 4.66
N HIS A 139 -11.14 -12.15 3.34
CA HIS A 139 -10.18 -12.97 2.66
C HIS A 139 -9.33 -12.14 1.71
N ALA A 140 -8.06 -12.51 1.56
CA ALA A 140 -7.14 -11.93 0.60
C ALA A 140 -6.40 -13.05 -0.15
N ALA A 141 -5.99 -12.79 -1.37
CA ALA A 141 -5.21 -13.76 -2.15
C ALA A 141 -4.13 -13.06 -2.98
N ASP A 142 -2.96 -13.70 -3.03
CA ASP A 142 -1.86 -13.29 -3.89
C ASP A 142 -1.08 -14.51 -4.38
N ILE A 143 -0.48 -14.40 -5.56
CA ILE A 143 0.36 -15.45 -6.11
C ILE A 143 1.72 -15.49 -5.42
N ASP A 144 2.21 -14.34 -4.95
CA ASP A 144 3.52 -14.20 -4.32
C ASP A 144 3.48 -14.60 -2.84
N PRO A 145 4.27 -15.60 -2.42
CA PRO A 145 4.34 -16.01 -1.01
C PRO A 145 4.87 -14.92 -0.07
N VAL A 146 5.65 -13.94 -0.58
CA VAL A 146 6.14 -12.81 0.23
C VAL A 146 4.97 -11.88 0.55
N ALA A 147 4.19 -11.51 -0.47
CA ALA A 147 2.97 -10.72 -0.35
C ALA A 147 1.98 -11.37 0.64
N VAL A 148 1.70 -12.66 0.48
CA VAL A 148 0.79 -13.40 1.38
C VAL A 148 1.26 -13.38 2.83
N ARG A 149 2.56 -13.53 3.11
CA ARG A 149 3.10 -13.43 4.48
C ARG A 149 2.92 -12.03 5.06
N CYS A 150 3.14 -11.01 4.26
CA CYS A 150 2.94 -9.61 4.64
C CYS A 150 1.44 -9.34 4.91
N ALA A 151 0.56 -9.72 4.02
CA ALA A 151 -0.89 -9.58 4.16
C ALA A 151 -1.42 -10.29 5.42
N ARG A 152 -0.97 -11.51 5.71
CA ARG A 152 -1.35 -12.22 6.96
C ARG A 152 -1.10 -11.41 8.22
N ARG A 153 0.03 -10.70 8.29
CA ARG A 153 0.33 -9.84 9.45
C ARG A 153 -0.61 -8.64 9.52
N ASN A 154 -0.85 -7.99 8.39
CA ASN A 154 -1.67 -6.79 8.34
C ASN A 154 -3.17 -7.08 8.56
N LEU A 155 -3.64 -8.25 8.12
CA LEU A 155 -5.04 -8.65 8.26
C LEU A 155 -5.36 -9.29 9.62
N ALA A 156 -4.36 -9.68 10.40
CA ALA A 156 -4.55 -10.41 11.66
C ALA A 156 -5.42 -9.64 12.67
N ALA A 157 -5.27 -8.32 12.77
CA ALA A 157 -6.06 -7.47 13.65
C ALA A 157 -7.57 -7.45 13.30
N HIS A 158 -7.92 -7.81 12.06
CA HIS A 158 -9.28 -7.86 11.54
C HIS A 158 -9.82 -9.30 11.42
N GLY A 159 -9.09 -10.29 11.90
CA GLY A 159 -9.46 -11.72 11.76
C GLY A 159 -9.42 -12.21 10.30
N GLY A 160 -8.74 -11.49 9.40
CA GLY A 160 -8.67 -11.80 7.97
C GLY A 160 -7.71 -12.94 7.66
N HIS A 161 -7.96 -13.60 6.52
CA HIS A 161 -7.20 -14.75 6.03
C HIS A 161 -6.55 -14.41 4.69
N ALA A 162 -5.23 -14.62 4.57
CA ALA A 162 -4.52 -14.47 3.29
C ALA A 162 -4.09 -15.85 2.75
N HIS A 163 -4.42 -16.09 1.48
CA HIS A 163 -4.25 -17.34 0.76
C HIS A 163 -3.21 -17.16 -0.36
N GLN A 164 -2.35 -18.18 -0.53
CA GLN A 164 -1.41 -18.18 -1.64
C GLN A 164 -2.00 -18.97 -2.82
N GLY A 165 -1.98 -18.36 -4.00
CA GLY A 165 -2.37 -19.00 -5.23
C GLY A 165 -2.79 -18.01 -6.31
N ASP A 166 -3.19 -18.54 -7.45
CA ASP A 166 -3.54 -17.76 -8.63
C ASP A 166 -5.02 -17.34 -8.58
N LEU A 167 -5.26 -16.06 -8.27
CA LEU A 167 -6.58 -15.42 -8.22
C LEU A 167 -7.59 -16.26 -7.40
N PHE A 168 -8.69 -16.62 -8.04
CA PHE A 168 -9.79 -17.36 -7.41
C PHE A 168 -9.44 -18.78 -6.97
N ASP A 169 -8.44 -19.41 -7.58
CA ASP A 169 -8.02 -20.78 -7.23
C ASP A 169 -7.44 -20.85 -5.80
N ALA A 170 -6.98 -19.70 -5.27
CA ALA A 170 -6.51 -19.60 -3.91
C ALA A 170 -7.63 -19.56 -2.85
N LEU A 171 -8.85 -19.17 -3.26
CA LEU A 171 -9.93 -18.90 -2.32
C LEU A 171 -10.70 -20.15 -1.89
N PRO A 172 -11.17 -20.21 -0.64
CA PRO A 172 -12.09 -21.24 -0.19
C PRO A 172 -13.35 -21.31 -1.04
N ALA A 173 -13.70 -22.49 -1.55
CA ALA A 173 -14.88 -22.69 -2.40
C ALA A 173 -16.20 -22.26 -1.75
N GLY A 174 -16.28 -22.25 -0.41
CA GLY A 174 -17.43 -21.78 0.34
C GLY A 174 -17.74 -20.28 0.23
N LEU A 175 -16.87 -19.49 -0.40
CA LEU A 175 -17.10 -18.06 -0.67
C LEU A 175 -17.88 -17.82 -1.97
N ARG A 176 -18.01 -18.82 -2.85
CA ARG A 176 -18.75 -18.67 -4.11
C ARG A 176 -20.18 -18.20 -3.87
N GLY A 177 -20.58 -17.17 -4.62
CA GLY A 177 -21.89 -16.54 -4.53
C GLY A 177 -22.17 -15.74 -3.24
N ARG A 178 -21.14 -15.50 -2.41
CA ARG A 178 -21.29 -14.82 -1.12
C ARG A 178 -20.54 -13.49 -1.01
N VAL A 179 -19.63 -13.20 -1.94
CA VAL A 179 -18.76 -12.02 -1.88
C VAL A 179 -19.55 -10.74 -2.13
N GLY A 180 -19.60 -9.87 -1.13
CA GLY A 180 -20.23 -8.55 -1.23
C GLY A 180 -19.32 -7.51 -1.89
N ILE A 181 -18.03 -7.51 -1.52
CA ILE A 181 -16.98 -6.70 -2.14
C ILE A 181 -15.86 -7.61 -2.61
N LEU A 182 -15.58 -7.56 -3.90
CA LEU A 182 -14.41 -8.14 -4.53
C LEU A 182 -13.53 -7.00 -5.03
N ALA A 183 -12.49 -6.66 -4.30
CA ALA A 183 -11.52 -5.64 -4.66
C ALA A 183 -10.30 -6.31 -5.32
N ALA A 184 -9.73 -5.68 -6.34
CA ALA A 184 -8.51 -6.17 -6.98
C ALA A 184 -7.68 -5.02 -7.53
N ASN A 185 -6.53 -4.74 -6.92
CA ASN A 185 -5.53 -3.88 -7.53
C ASN A 185 -4.57 -4.74 -8.35
N VAL A 186 -5.00 -5.11 -9.55
CA VAL A 186 -4.27 -6.01 -10.44
C VAL A 186 -3.05 -5.32 -11.07
N PRO A 187 -1.99 -6.06 -11.46
CA PRO A 187 -0.94 -5.50 -12.29
C PRO A 187 -1.55 -5.02 -13.62
N TYR A 188 -1.28 -3.76 -13.98
CA TYR A 188 -1.90 -3.13 -15.16
C TYR A 188 -0.90 -2.38 -16.07
N VAL A 189 0.40 -2.44 -15.76
CA VAL A 189 1.42 -1.84 -16.64
C VAL A 189 1.60 -2.73 -17.87
N PRO A 190 1.47 -2.19 -19.10
CA PRO A 190 1.81 -2.95 -20.29
C PRO A 190 3.27 -3.43 -20.24
N THR A 191 3.54 -4.68 -20.63
CA THR A 191 4.89 -5.28 -20.56
C THR A 191 5.96 -4.38 -21.17
N GLY A 192 5.65 -3.74 -22.32
CA GLY A 192 6.58 -2.83 -22.99
C GLY A 192 6.82 -1.50 -22.28
N GLU A 193 5.99 -1.12 -21.33
CA GLU A 193 6.09 0.12 -20.54
C GLU A 193 6.79 -0.09 -19.19
N VAL A 194 6.94 -1.33 -18.71
CA VAL A 194 7.63 -1.65 -17.44
C VAL A 194 9.03 -1.06 -17.35
N PRO A 195 9.87 -1.11 -18.39
CA PRO A 195 11.20 -0.47 -18.36
C PRO A 195 11.17 1.06 -18.24
N LEU A 196 10.03 1.71 -18.50
CA LEU A 196 9.85 3.15 -18.43
C LEU A 196 9.36 3.65 -17.07
N LEU A 197 9.06 2.74 -16.15
CA LEU A 197 8.63 3.08 -14.80
C LEU A 197 9.75 3.82 -14.03
N PRO A 198 9.39 4.66 -13.05
CA PRO A 198 10.37 5.22 -12.12
C PRO A 198 11.23 4.14 -11.49
N ALA A 199 12.51 4.46 -11.23
CA ALA A 199 13.48 3.51 -10.69
C ALA A 199 13.00 2.85 -9.38
N GLU A 200 12.33 3.60 -8.51
CA GLU A 200 11.78 3.08 -7.24
C GLU A 200 10.82 1.90 -7.47
N ALA A 201 9.93 1.98 -8.46
CA ALA A 201 9.01 0.88 -8.77
C ALA A 201 9.73 -0.24 -9.53
N ARG A 202 10.47 0.12 -10.58
CA ARG A 202 11.12 -0.85 -11.47
C ARG A 202 12.14 -1.74 -10.75
N ASP A 203 12.93 -1.15 -9.85
CA ASP A 203 14.10 -1.80 -9.25
C ASP A 203 13.77 -2.46 -7.89
N HIS A 204 12.66 -2.07 -7.24
CA HIS A 204 12.33 -2.51 -5.88
C HIS A 204 10.99 -3.23 -5.73
N GLU A 205 10.10 -3.16 -6.74
CA GLU A 205 8.83 -3.88 -6.71
C GLU A 205 8.85 -5.14 -7.59
N PRO A 206 8.14 -6.20 -7.20
CA PRO A 206 8.14 -7.44 -7.96
C PRO A 206 7.46 -7.24 -9.32
N LEU A 207 8.05 -7.78 -10.38
CA LEU A 207 7.48 -7.69 -11.73
C LEU A 207 6.04 -8.23 -11.81
N THR A 208 5.74 -9.26 -11.02
CA THR A 208 4.40 -9.85 -10.93
C THR A 208 3.33 -8.89 -10.39
N ALA A 209 3.72 -7.81 -9.70
CA ALA A 209 2.80 -6.79 -9.24
C ALA A 209 2.66 -5.61 -10.23
N LEU A 210 3.50 -5.56 -11.26
CA LEU A 210 3.54 -4.47 -12.23
C LEU A 210 3.02 -4.87 -13.61
N ASP A 211 3.51 -6.01 -14.15
CA ASP A 211 3.27 -6.44 -15.53
C ASP A 211 1.87 -7.02 -15.70
N GLY A 212 1.01 -6.27 -16.39
CA GLY A 212 -0.36 -6.64 -16.73
C GLY A 212 -0.51 -7.30 -18.12
N GLY A 213 0.60 -7.68 -18.77
CA GLY A 213 0.56 -8.27 -20.11
C GLY A 213 0.65 -7.25 -21.25
N GLY A 214 0.36 -7.65 -22.46
CA GLY A 214 0.62 -6.87 -23.67
C GLY A 214 -0.01 -5.47 -23.68
N ASP A 215 -1.27 -5.36 -23.27
CA ASP A 215 -1.99 -4.08 -23.11
C ASP A 215 -2.26 -3.70 -21.64
N GLY A 216 -1.70 -4.48 -20.71
CA GLY A 216 -1.86 -4.27 -19.28
C GLY A 216 -3.22 -4.73 -18.71
N LEU A 217 -4.03 -5.47 -19.46
CA LEU A 217 -5.38 -5.88 -19.02
C LEU A 217 -5.53 -7.41 -18.86
N ASP A 218 -4.46 -8.21 -18.99
CA ASP A 218 -4.60 -9.66 -19.00
C ASP A 218 -5.11 -10.20 -17.67
N VAL A 219 -4.61 -9.69 -16.54
CA VAL A 219 -5.07 -10.08 -15.21
C VAL A 219 -6.48 -9.58 -14.94
N LEU A 220 -6.78 -8.31 -15.31
CA LEU A 220 -8.13 -7.74 -15.19
C LEU A 220 -9.18 -8.60 -15.94
N ARG A 221 -8.88 -9.07 -17.15
CA ARG A 221 -9.78 -9.95 -17.91
C ARG A 221 -10.10 -11.25 -17.17
N ARG A 222 -9.08 -11.86 -16.54
CA ARG A 222 -9.25 -13.08 -15.75
C ARG A 222 -10.09 -12.84 -14.49
N VAL A 223 -9.83 -11.75 -13.77
CA VAL A 223 -10.60 -11.36 -12.59
C VAL A 223 -12.05 -11.08 -12.96
N ALA A 224 -12.31 -10.28 -14.00
CA ALA A 224 -13.66 -9.97 -14.44
C ALA A 224 -14.44 -11.22 -14.88
N ALA A 225 -13.80 -12.12 -15.62
CA ALA A 225 -14.43 -13.36 -16.09
C ALA A 225 -14.84 -14.31 -14.94
N GLY A 226 -14.04 -14.38 -13.87
CA GLY A 226 -14.32 -15.24 -12.73
C GLY A 226 -15.29 -14.61 -11.70
N ALA A 227 -15.36 -13.27 -11.63
CA ALA A 227 -16.09 -12.56 -10.58
C ALA A 227 -17.59 -12.96 -10.44
N PRO A 228 -18.36 -13.19 -11.52
CA PRO A 228 -19.78 -13.57 -11.39
C PRO A 228 -20.03 -14.82 -10.56
N ASP A 229 -19.12 -15.79 -10.56
CA ASP A 229 -19.24 -17.02 -9.78
C ASP A 229 -19.05 -16.79 -8.25
N TRP A 230 -18.41 -15.71 -7.88
CA TRP A 230 -18.05 -15.43 -6.49
C TRP A 230 -18.91 -14.35 -5.85
N LEU A 231 -19.40 -13.40 -6.65
CA LEU A 231 -20.19 -12.28 -6.16
C LEU A 231 -21.57 -12.75 -5.66
N ALA A 232 -21.99 -12.22 -4.52
CA ALA A 232 -23.36 -12.33 -4.04
C ALA A 232 -24.30 -11.54 -4.98
N PRO A 233 -25.60 -11.82 -4.96
CA PRO A 233 -26.59 -10.96 -5.61
C PRO A 233 -26.45 -9.51 -5.13
N GLY A 234 -26.16 -8.58 -6.05
CA GLY A 234 -25.86 -7.18 -5.73
C GLY A 234 -24.45 -6.91 -5.19
N GLY A 235 -23.58 -7.94 -5.17
CA GLY A 235 -22.16 -7.77 -4.89
C GLY A 235 -21.44 -7.00 -6.00
N ILE A 236 -20.26 -6.48 -5.69
CA ILE A 236 -19.49 -5.62 -6.59
C ILE A 236 -18.05 -6.10 -6.77
N LEU A 237 -17.55 -5.95 -8.00
CA LEU A 237 -16.13 -6.04 -8.33
C LEU A 237 -15.58 -4.62 -8.52
N LEU A 238 -14.43 -4.30 -7.92
CA LEU A 238 -13.73 -3.03 -8.13
C LEU A 238 -12.30 -3.30 -8.58
N VAL A 239 -11.86 -2.58 -9.61
CA VAL A 239 -10.49 -2.65 -10.10
C VAL A 239 -9.97 -1.24 -10.40
N GLU A 240 -8.76 -0.93 -9.91
CA GLU A 240 -8.01 0.26 -10.32
C GLU A 240 -7.43 0.05 -11.72
N THR A 241 -7.44 1.08 -12.55
CA THR A 241 -6.91 1.04 -13.92
C THR A 241 -6.25 2.36 -14.31
N GLY A 242 -5.40 2.34 -15.32
CA GLY A 242 -4.87 3.56 -15.92
C GLY A 242 -5.93 4.29 -16.75
N GLU A 243 -5.82 5.62 -16.85
CA GLU A 243 -6.74 6.46 -17.62
C GLU A 243 -6.97 5.93 -19.05
N ARG A 244 -5.87 5.62 -19.78
CA ARG A 244 -5.93 5.10 -21.15
C ARG A 244 -6.59 3.74 -21.28
N GLN A 245 -6.57 2.96 -20.21
CA GLN A 245 -7.14 1.60 -20.17
C GLN A 245 -8.59 1.58 -19.71
N ALA A 246 -9.07 2.64 -19.04
CA ALA A 246 -10.40 2.68 -18.43
C ALA A 246 -11.55 2.33 -19.41
N PRO A 247 -11.58 2.84 -20.66
CA PRO A 247 -12.63 2.45 -21.62
C PRO A 247 -12.64 0.95 -21.92
N ALA A 248 -11.47 0.35 -22.13
CA ALA A 248 -11.35 -1.09 -22.39
C ALA A 248 -11.70 -1.93 -21.16
N ALA A 249 -11.33 -1.48 -19.95
CA ALA A 249 -11.71 -2.13 -18.71
C ALA A 249 -13.24 -2.16 -18.51
N VAL A 250 -13.94 -1.06 -18.80
CA VAL A 250 -15.41 -1.00 -18.80
C VAL A 250 -16.02 -2.04 -19.75
N GLU A 251 -15.47 -2.18 -20.97
CA GLU A 251 -15.94 -3.20 -21.92
C GLU A 251 -15.70 -4.63 -21.41
N VAL A 252 -14.56 -4.89 -20.76
CA VAL A 252 -14.25 -6.20 -20.20
C VAL A 252 -15.28 -6.58 -19.13
N PHE A 253 -15.61 -5.65 -18.23
CA PHE A 253 -16.63 -5.87 -17.19
C PHE A 253 -18.02 -6.15 -17.80
N ALA A 254 -18.42 -5.38 -18.81
CA ALA A 254 -19.70 -5.59 -19.50
C ALA A 254 -19.76 -6.98 -20.17
N ARG A 255 -18.69 -7.41 -20.84
CA ARG A 255 -18.60 -8.75 -21.46
C ARG A 255 -18.62 -9.88 -20.43
N ALA A 256 -18.16 -9.62 -19.21
CA ALA A 256 -18.23 -10.57 -18.11
C ALA A 256 -19.64 -10.64 -17.45
N GLY A 257 -20.63 -9.91 -17.96
CA GLY A 257 -22.00 -9.90 -17.43
C GLY A 257 -22.21 -9.01 -16.22
N LEU A 258 -21.25 -8.13 -15.91
CA LEU A 258 -21.37 -7.12 -14.86
C LEU A 258 -21.93 -5.81 -15.45
N THR A 259 -22.61 -5.00 -14.64
CA THR A 259 -22.99 -3.63 -15.02
C THR A 259 -21.87 -2.68 -14.60
N PRO A 260 -21.04 -2.17 -15.54
CA PRO A 260 -19.87 -1.37 -15.18
C PRO A 260 -20.22 0.10 -14.91
N ARG A 261 -19.47 0.71 -13.99
CA ARG A 261 -19.39 2.16 -13.79
C ARG A 261 -17.93 2.56 -13.66
N LEU A 262 -17.53 3.62 -14.34
CA LEU A 262 -16.22 4.26 -14.16
C LEU A 262 -16.39 5.43 -13.19
N ALA A 263 -15.54 5.46 -12.16
CA ALA A 263 -15.35 6.60 -11.27
C ALA A 263 -13.92 7.15 -11.49
N VAL A 264 -13.79 8.47 -11.41
CA VAL A 264 -12.53 9.19 -11.59
C VAL A 264 -12.35 10.16 -10.43
N ASP A 265 -11.14 10.22 -9.90
CA ASP A 265 -10.70 11.24 -8.97
C ASP A 265 -9.50 11.97 -9.61
N ASP A 266 -9.73 13.24 -9.98
CA ASP A 266 -8.75 14.07 -10.67
C ASP A 266 -7.58 14.51 -9.75
N GLU A 267 -7.80 14.61 -8.43
CA GLU A 267 -6.78 15.01 -7.47
C GLU A 267 -5.81 13.85 -7.19
N LEU A 268 -6.33 12.64 -7.14
CA LEU A 268 -5.55 11.42 -6.93
C LEU A 268 -5.05 10.80 -8.23
N PHE A 269 -5.49 11.31 -9.38
CA PHE A 269 -5.27 10.70 -10.71
C PHE A 269 -5.69 9.22 -10.71
N ALA A 270 -6.82 8.92 -10.05
CA ALA A 270 -7.31 7.57 -9.85
C ALA A 270 -8.51 7.26 -10.75
N HIS A 271 -8.51 6.06 -11.32
CA HIS A 271 -9.61 5.56 -12.14
C HIS A 271 -10.01 4.19 -11.60
N VAL A 272 -11.26 4.03 -11.22
CA VAL A 272 -11.81 2.78 -10.68
C VAL A 272 -13.01 2.36 -11.51
N VAL A 273 -12.97 1.13 -12.01
CA VAL A 273 -14.13 0.48 -12.64
C VAL A 273 -14.81 -0.38 -11.58
N THR A 274 -16.08 -0.10 -11.32
CA THR A 274 -16.97 -0.89 -10.45
C THR A 274 -17.93 -1.68 -11.32
N GLY A 275 -17.95 -3.00 -11.19
CA GLY A 275 -18.90 -3.88 -11.85
C GLY A 275 -19.92 -4.44 -10.86
N PHE A 276 -21.18 -4.21 -11.11
CA PHE A 276 -22.28 -4.69 -10.26
C PHE A 276 -22.79 -6.03 -10.77
N ALA A 277 -22.88 -7.04 -9.90
CA ALA A 277 -23.52 -8.30 -10.23
C ALA A 277 -25.03 -8.07 -10.46
N VAL A 278 -25.56 -8.72 -11.49
CA VAL A 278 -27.01 -8.70 -11.77
C VAL A 278 -27.72 -9.39 -10.60
N ARG A 279 -28.85 -8.82 -10.18
CA ARG A 279 -29.68 -9.35 -9.08
C ARG A 279 -30.38 -10.65 -9.48
#